data_5a39c6d3cae193769bb8733e55b9a682
#
_entry.id   5a39c6d3cae193769bb8733e55b9a682
#
_cell.length_a   1.000
_cell.length_b   1.000
_cell.length_c   1.000
_cell.angle_alpha   90.00
_cell.angle_beta   90.00
_cell.angle_gamma   90.00
#
_symmetry.space_group_name_H-M   'P 1'
#
loop_
_entity.id
_entity.type
_entity.pdbx_description
1 polymer ?
#
loop_
_entity_poly.entity_id
_entity_poly.type
_entity_poly.pdbx_seq_one_letter_code
_entity_poly.pdbx_strand_id
1 'polypeptide(L)'
;MKLTIVGGGGFRVPQIIEVLARARAGAGPHAQLVVDHVALHDTAPSRLRAMTAVLTALDYPCSPVVSSHTDLDEALAGADFVFSAMRVGGTRGRVLDERCALEEGLLGQETVGVGGYAYALRTLGPALDLARAVRRAAPGAWVINFTNPAGIITQAMRSVLGRRVVGICDTPISLVRRTCAALGLDPCAAERSGTGTDFDYVGLNHLGWLRSLRVDGVDLLPGLLADDARLDALEEARTIGADWLRAIGAVPNEYLFYYYCQREALAGVARSRTRGEFLDSQQGEFYEAVAADPARAGALWEAAHARREATYMAEARSEDERDGRREEDIAGGGYQRVALDLMTALSTGEPARMILDVGNADSGSAAIASLADEAVIEVPCDVDGDGIHPRPVAPLTGAPLGLVQSVKACEDLVIEAVRRRDESLAWRALAQHPLVDSVRAARRVLDSYIARNPLVAAVFD
;
A
#
# COMPACT_ATOMS: atom_id res chain seq x y z
N MET A 1 -1.05 11.55 -22.45
CA MET A 1 -1.85 10.54 -21.74
C MET A 1 -2.73 11.18 -20.65
N LYS A 2 -3.81 10.48 -20.26
CA LYS A 2 -4.68 10.87 -19.15
C LYS A 2 -4.54 9.93 -17.97
N LEU A 3 -4.27 10.47 -16.78
CA LEU A 3 -4.32 9.78 -15.49
C LEU A 3 -5.61 10.19 -14.76
N THR A 4 -6.39 9.21 -14.30
CA THR A 4 -7.51 9.47 -13.38
C THR A 4 -7.12 9.03 -11.97
N ILE A 5 -7.22 9.93 -10.98
CA ILE A 5 -6.95 9.63 -9.57
C ILE A 5 -8.30 9.52 -8.84
N VAL A 6 -8.66 8.31 -8.41
CA VAL A 6 -9.85 8.04 -7.61
C VAL A 6 -9.48 8.09 -6.13
N GLY A 7 -10.07 9.03 -5.39
CA GLY A 7 -9.58 9.55 -4.12
C GLY A 7 -8.80 10.85 -4.33
N GLY A 8 -9.14 11.59 -5.40
CA GLY A 8 -8.46 12.81 -5.85
C GLY A 8 -8.55 14.01 -4.89
N GLY A 9 -9.42 13.95 -3.88
CA GLY A 9 -9.41 14.87 -2.74
C GLY A 9 -8.40 14.49 -1.65
N GLY A 10 -7.59 13.45 -1.87
CA GLY A 10 -6.64 12.89 -0.90
C GLY A 10 -5.41 13.76 -0.66
N PHE A 11 -4.94 13.76 0.58
CA PHE A 11 -3.80 14.56 1.05
C PHE A 11 -2.49 14.36 0.26
N ARG A 12 -2.32 13.22 -0.41
CA ARG A 12 -1.08 12.87 -1.13
C ARG A 12 -1.07 13.26 -2.61
N VAL A 13 -2.16 13.79 -3.15
CA VAL A 13 -2.28 14.20 -4.56
C VAL A 13 -1.17 15.17 -5.00
N PRO A 14 -0.78 16.21 -4.23
CA PRO A 14 0.25 17.13 -4.65
C PRO A 14 1.60 16.47 -4.95
N GLN A 15 1.97 15.40 -4.23
CA GLN A 15 3.21 14.66 -4.49
C GLN A 15 3.22 13.99 -5.88
N ILE A 16 2.07 13.46 -6.32
CA ILE A 16 1.93 12.87 -7.66
C ILE A 16 2.07 13.97 -8.71
N ILE A 17 1.35 15.09 -8.53
CA ILE A 17 1.37 16.20 -9.49
C ILE A 17 2.77 16.82 -9.60
N GLU A 18 3.49 16.96 -8.49
CA GLU A 18 4.88 17.45 -8.48
C GLU A 18 5.80 16.59 -9.36
N VAL A 19 5.75 15.25 -9.19
CA VAL A 19 6.61 14.37 -9.97
C VAL A 19 6.22 14.36 -11.45
N LEU A 20 4.91 14.42 -11.76
CA LEU A 20 4.43 14.55 -13.14
C LEU A 20 4.86 15.88 -13.78
N ALA A 21 4.84 16.97 -13.04
CA ALA A 21 5.32 18.28 -13.50
C ALA A 21 6.82 18.26 -13.81
N ARG A 22 7.63 17.64 -12.94
CA ARG A 22 9.06 17.43 -13.18
C ARG A 22 9.33 16.55 -14.41
N ALA A 23 8.57 15.47 -14.58
CA ALA A 23 8.66 14.61 -15.75
C ALA A 23 8.38 15.38 -17.05
N ARG A 24 7.32 16.17 -17.08
CA ARG A 24 6.98 17.04 -18.25
C ARG A 24 8.02 18.14 -18.52
N ALA A 25 8.77 18.57 -17.51
CA ALA A 25 9.90 19.47 -17.66
C ALA A 25 11.15 18.75 -18.18
N GLY A 26 11.09 17.45 -18.48
CA GLY A 26 12.24 16.64 -18.92
C GLY A 26 13.23 16.36 -17.79
N ALA A 27 12.80 16.42 -16.53
CA ALA A 27 13.65 16.27 -15.35
C ALA A 27 13.28 15.03 -14.54
N GLY A 28 14.29 14.42 -13.90
CA GLY A 28 14.12 13.26 -13.01
C GLY A 28 14.00 11.93 -13.75
N PRO A 29 13.74 10.84 -13.00
CA PRO A 29 13.76 9.48 -13.55
C PRO A 29 12.60 9.18 -14.51
N HIS A 30 11.54 9.98 -14.50
CA HIS A 30 10.35 9.81 -15.32
C HIS A 30 10.27 10.79 -16.50
N ALA A 31 11.37 11.37 -16.93
CA ALA A 31 11.40 12.42 -17.97
C ALA A 31 10.76 11.99 -19.32
N GLN A 32 10.59 10.69 -19.56
CA GLN A 32 9.91 10.16 -20.74
C GLN A 32 8.39 9.99 -20.54
N LEU A 33 7.89 10.07 -19.31
CA LEU A 33 6.47 9.94 -19.01
C LEU A 33 5.73 11.25 -19.27
N VAL A 34 4.88 11.28 -20.30
CA VAL A 34 4.11 12.47 -20.66
C VAL A 34 2.64 12.27 -20.30
N VAL A 35 2.25 12.79 -19.13
CA VAL A 35 0.85 12.89 -18.71
C VAL A 35 0.38 14.32 -18.98
N ASP A 36 -0.59 14.48 -19.87
CA ASP A 36 -1.11 15.80 -20.27
C ASP A 36 -2.27 16.26 -19.40
N HIS A 37 -3.06 15.30 -18.91
CA HIS A 37 -4.25 15.54 -18.13
C HIS A 37 -4.34 14.63 -16.92
N VAL A 38 -4.64 15.20 -15.75
CA VAL A 38 -4.99 14.48 -14.53
C VAL A 38 -6.42 14.82 -14.13
N ALA A 39 -7.30 13.80 -14.12
CA ALA A 39 -8.66 13.92 -13.61
C ALA A 39 -8.71 13.47 -12.14
N LEU A 40 -9.05 14.38 -11.24
CA LEU A 40 -9.25 14.09 -9.82
C LEU A 40 -10.72 13.75 -9.58
N HIS A 41 -10.99 12.52 -9.12
CA HIS A 41 -12.33 12.12 -8.69
C HIS A 41 -12.37 11.90 -7.17
N ASP A 42 -13.39 12.48 -6.52
CA ASP A 42 -13.70 12.21 -5.12
C ASP A 42 -15.21 12.41 -4.88
N THR A 43 -15.78 11.63 -3.97
CA THR A 43 -17.18 11.76 -3.56
C THR A 43 -17.42 12.97 -2.64
N ALA A 44 -16.36 13.59 -2.13
CA ALA A 44 -16.41 14.77 -1.26
C ALA A 44 -15.98 16.05 -2.01
N PRO A 45 -16.93 16.88 -2.50
CA PRO A 45 -16.60 18.11 -3.25
C PRO A 45 -15.74 19.10 -2.45
N SER A 46 -15.87 19.12 -1.12
CA SER A 46 -15.04 19.97 -0.24
C SER A 46 -13.57 19.59 -0.28
N ARG A 47 -13.26 18.27 -0.33
CA ARG A 47 -11.89 17.78 -0.45
C ARG A 47 -11.28 18.09 -1.81
N LEU A 48 -12.05 17.94 -2.89
CA LEU A 48 -11.61 18.35 -4.23
C LEU A 48 -11.28 19.85 -4.28
N ARG A 49 -12.15 20.72 -3.74
CA ARG A 49 -11.86 22.15 -3.65
C ARG A 49 -10.59 22.46 -2.87
N ALA A 50 -10.38 21.80 -1.74
CA ALA A 50 -9.17 21.98 -0.94
C ALA A 50 -7.92 21.56 -1.72
N MET A 51 -7.93 20.40 -2.39
CA MET A 51 -6.79 19.96 -3.19
C MET A 51 -6.56 20.86 -4.42
N THR A 52 -7.60 21.34 -5.07
CA THR A 52 -7.47 22.33 -6.16
C THR A 52 -6.80 23.61 -5.65
N ALA A 53 -7.18 24.12 -4.47
CA ALA A 53 -6.54 25.29 -3.86
C ALA A 53 -5.06 25.03 -3.54
N VAL A 54 -4.72 23.85 -3.00
CA VAL A 54 -3.32 23.46 -2.74
C VAL A 54 -2.52 23.44 -4.03
N LEU A 55 -3.00 22.75 -5.07
CA LEU A 55 -2.29 22.65 -6.35
C LEU A 55 -2.13 24.02 -7.04
N THR A 56 -3.13 24.88 -6.93
CA THR A 56 -3.05 26.26 -7.44
C THR A 56 -1.99 27.07 -6.68
N ALA A 57 -1.89 26.90 -5.36
CA ALA A 57 -0.93 27.62 -4.54
C ALA A 57 0.51 27.13 -4.69
N LEU A 58 0.71 25.83 -4.96
CA LEU A 58 2.02 25.23 -5.19
C LEU A 58 2.55 25.55 -6.60
N ASP A 59 1.69 25.79 -7.57
CA ASP A 59 1.97 26.28 -8.94
C ASP A 59 3.21 25.61 -9.57
N TYR A 60 3.20 24.27 -9.64
CA TYR A 60 4.35 23.51 -10.19
C TYR A 60 4.58 23.86 -11.66
N PRO A 61 5.79 24.27 -12.06
CA PRO A 61 6.13 24.50 -13.46
C PRO A 61 5.87 23.25 -14.31
N CYS A 62 5.32 23.42 -15.52
CA CYS A 62 4.97 22.34 -16.43
C CYS A 62 3.94 21.34 -15.89
N SER A 63 3.10 21.73 -14.89
CA SER A 63 2.04 20.88 -14.39
C SER A 63 1.13 20.36 -15.50
N PRO A 64 0.65 19.11 -15.46
CA PRO A 64 -0.43 18.66 -16.35
C PRO A 64 -1.70 19.49 -16.12
N VAL A 65 -2.60 19.48 -17.11
CA VAL A 65 -3.94 20.04 -16.89
C VAL A 65 -4.66 19.21 -15.83
N VAL A 66 -5.15 19.87 -14.78
CA VAL A 66 -5.88 19.19 -13.69
C VAL A 66 -7.36 19.55 -13.77
N SER A 67 -8.24 18.54 -13.76
CA SER A 67 -9.69 18.70 -13.64
C SER A 67 -10.22 17.96 -12.42
N SER A 68 -11.35 18.43 -11.87
CA SER A 68 -11.98 17.85 -10.67
C SER A 68 -13.39 17.41 -10.98
N HIS A 69 -13.75 16.18 -10.62
CA HIS A 69 -15.01 15.53 -10.93
C HIS A 69 -15.61 14.85 -9.70
N THR A 70 -16.90 15.01 -9.50
CA THR A 70 -17.66 14.19 -8.54
C THR A 70 -18.38 13.03 -9.23
N ASP A 71 -18.51 13.07 -10.54
CA ASP A 71 -18.98 11.97 -11.36
C ASP A 71 -17.79 11.09 -11.80
N LEU A 72 -17.91 9.77 -11.54
CA LEU A 72 -16.84 8.81 -11.80
C LEU A 72 -16.69 8.52 -13.30
N ASP A 73 -17.79 8.39 -14.04
CA ASP A 73 -17.74 8.06 -15.46
C ASP A 73 -17.15 9.25 -16.27
N GLU A 74 -17.43 10.50 -15.89
CA GLU A 74 -16.78 11.70 -16.46
C GLU A 74 -15.27 11.71 -16.19
N ALA A 75 -14.86 11.38 -14.96
CA ALA A 75 -13.44 11.31 -14.60
C ALA A 75 -12.70 10.23 -15.39
N LEU A 76 -13.34 9.07 -15.61
CA LEU A 76 -12.75 7.91 -16.28
C LEU A 76 -12.71 8.04 -17.81
N ALA A 77 -13.55 8.85 -18.41
CA ALA A 77 -13.62 8.96 -19.87
C ALA A 77 -12.25 9.31 -20.48
N GLY A 78 -11.75 8.40 -21.34
CA GLY A 78 -10.44 8.54 -22.01
C GLY A 78 -9.22 8.38 -21.10
N ALA A 79 -9.37 7.74 -19.93
CA ALA A 79 -8.24 7.44 -19.06
C ALA A 79 -7.36 6.33 -19.67
N ASP A 80 -6.05 6.54 -19.66
CA ASP A 80 -5.02 5.54 -19.96
C ASP A 80 -4.62 4.79 -18.69
N PHE A 81 -4.59 5.51 -17.57
CA PHE A 81 -4.29 4.98 -16.24
C PHE A 81 -5.33 5.45 -15.22
N VAL A 82 -5.67 4.56 -14.29
CA VAL A 82 -6.52 4.85 -13.13
C VAL A 82 -5.74 4.54 -11.87
N PHE A 83 -5.42 5.56 -11.07
CA PHE A 83 -4.80 5.38 -9.77
C PHE A 83 -5.89 5.34 -8.69
N SER A 84 -6.09 4.18 -8.08
CA SER A 84 -7.04 3.97 -7.00
C SER A 84 -6.40 4.22 -5.65
N ALA A 85 -6.75 5.33 -5.00
CA ALA A 85 -6.27 5.72 -3.68
C ALA A 85 -7.43 6.09 -2.75
N MET A 86 -8.50 5.33 -2.81
CA MET A 86 -9.71 5.55 -2.02
C MET A 86 -9.46 5.30 -0.53
N ARG A 87 -10.10 6.12 0.31
CA ARG A 87 -10.21 5.86 1.74
C ARG A 87 -11.68 5.89 2.14
N VAL A 88 -12.36 4.76 1.95
CA VAL A 88 -13.77 4.61 2.27
C VAL A 88 -13.97 4.74 3.79
N GLY A 89 -14.85 5.65 4.22
CA GLY A 89 -15.05 6.01 5.62
C GLY A 89 -14.05 7.04 6.17
N GLY A 90 -13.09 7.51 5.36
CA GLY A 90 -12.10 8.52 5.75
C GLY A 90 -11.21 8.09 6.91
N THR A 91 -10.60 9.07 7.58
CA THR A 91 -9.77 8.86 8.78
C THR A 91 -10.61 8.43 9.98
N ARG A 92 -11.86 8.88 10.07
CA ARG A 92 -12.78 8.48 11.13
C ARG A 92 -13.12 6.98 11.09
N GLY A 93 -13.26 6.39 9.88
CA GLY A 93 -13.42 4.95 9.73
C GLY A 93 -12.22 4.19 10.30
N ARG A 94 -11.00 4.67 10.05
CA ARG A 94 -9.78 4.11 10.62
C ARG A 94 -9.76 4.20 12.15
N VAL A 95 -10.17 5.32 12.74
CA VAL A 95 -10.28 5.45 14.20
C VAL A 95 -11.18 4.37 14.79
N LEU A 96 -12.32 4.09 14.16
CA LEU A 96 -13.23 3.03 14.59
C LEU A 96 -12.59 1.65 14.44
N ASP A 97 -11.90 1.37 13.34
CA ASP A 97 -11.20 0.09 13.12
C ASP A 97 -10.18 -0.19 14.22
N GLU A 98 -9.39 0.83 14.57
CA GLU A 98 -8.38 0.73 15.63
C GLU A 98 -9.01 0.58 17.02
N ARG A 99 -9.98 1.41 17.37
CA ARG A 99 -10.56 1.43 18.71
C ARG A 99 -11.41 0.20 19.03
N CYS A 100 -12.25 -0.25 18.11
CA CYS A 100 -13.03 -1.47 18.32
C CYS A 100 -12.14 -2.70 18.56
N ALA A 101 -11.01 -2.80 17.85
CA ALA A 101 -10.05 -3.87 18.06
C ALA A 101 -9.39 -3.78 19.44
N LEU A 102 -8.91 -2.59 19.84
CA LEU A 102 -8.22 -2.37 21.10
C LEU A 102 -9.14 -2.61 22.32
N GLU A 103 -10.43 -2.29 22.23
CA GLU A 103 -11.44 -2.56 23.29
C GLU A 103 -11.58 -4.07 23.57
N GLU A 104 -11.28 -4.92 22.58
CA GLU A 104 -11.28 -6.38 22.71
C GLU A 104 -9.88 -6.97 22.95
N GLY A 105 -8.87 -6.14 23.18
CA GLY A 105 -7.49 -6.56 23.38
C GLY A 105 -6.81 -7.09 22.11
N LEU A 106 -7.36 -6.77 20.93
CA LEU A 106 -6.82 -7.14 19.63
C LEU A 106 -6.05 -5.99 19.01
N LEU A 107 -5.11 -6.32 18.13
CA LEU A 107 -4.34 -5.30 17.40
C LEU A 107 -5.22 -4.62 16.35
N GLY A 108 -5.46 -3.32 16.52
CA GLY A 108 -6.13 -2.46 15.56
C GLY A 108 -5.12 -1.75 14.66
N GLN A 109 -4.68 -2.39 13.59
CA GLN A 109 -3.83 -1.80 12.57
C GLN A 109 -4.64 -1.60 11.27
N GLU A 110 -4.31 -0.56 10.48
CA GLU A 110 -5.11 -0.16 9.31
C GLU A 110 -5.21 -1.23 8.23
N THR A 111 -4.17 -2.04 8.04
CA THR A 111 -4.03 -2.91 6.86
C THR A 111 -3.83 -4.39 7.19
N VAL A 112 -3.57 -4.73 8.45
CA VAL A 112 -3.41 -6.11 8.91
C VAL A 112 -4.37 -6.43 10.05
N GLY A 113 -4.71 -7.70 10.22
CA GLY A 113 -5.58 -8.15 11.30
C GLY A 113 -7.02 -7.67 11.16
N VAL A 114 -7.69 -7.58 12.31
CA VAL A 114 -9.12 -7.24 12.35
C VAL A 114 -9.42 -5.82 11.85
N GLY A 115 -8.51 -4.86 12.09
CA GLY A 115 -8.67 -3.49 11.61
C GLY A 115 -8.58 -3.42 10.08
N GLY A 116 -7.60 -4.12 9.48
CA GLY A 116 -7.49 -4.24 8.03
C GLY A 116 -8.73 -4.88 7.40
N TYR A 117 -9.30 -5.89 8.05
CA TYR A 117 -10.51 -6.55 7.54
C TYR A 117 -11.76 -5.70 7.69
N ALA A 118 -11.91 -4.91 8.76
CA ALA A 118 -12.97 -3.91 8.85
C ALA A 118 -12.88 -2.87 7.72
N TYR A 119 -11.65 -2.45 7.38
CA TYR A 119 -11.39 -1.57 6.26
C TYR A 119 -11.74 -2.25 4.92
N ALA A 120 -11.35 -3.51 4.72
CA ALA A 120 -11.69 -4.28 3.53
C ALA A 120 -13.21 -4.44 3.36
N LEU A 121 -13.94 -4.82 4.41
CA LEU A 121 -15.39 -5.02 4.36
C LEU A 121 -16.11 -3.81 3.77
N ARG A 122 -15.83 -2.58 4.23
CA ARG A 122 -16.49 -1.38 3.71
C ARG A 122 -15.94 -0.87 2.38
N THR A 123 -14.74 -1.31 1.98
CA THR A 123 -14.03 -0.80 0.78
C THR A 123 -14.28 -1.68 -0.45
N LEU A 124 -14.52 -2.98 -0.27
CA LEU A 124 -14.68 -3.95 -1.36
C LEU A 124 -15.84 -3.59 -2.30
N GLY A 125 -17.00 -3.17 -1.77
CA GLY A 125 -18.14 -2.74 -2.58
C GLY A 125 -17.76 -1.59 -3.52
N PRO A 126 -17.34 -0.42 -3.00
CA PRO A 126 -16.85 0.71 -3.81
C PRO A 126 -15.71 0.35 -4.78
N ALA A 127 -14.79 -0.54 -4.40
CA ALA A 127 -13.71 -0.97 -5.29
C ALA A 127 -14.22 -1.80 -6.47
N LEU A 128 -15.18 -2.69 -6.26
CA LEU A 128 -15.85 -3.43 -7.32
C LEU A 128 -16.68 -2.53 -8.23
N ASP A 129 -17.31 -1.48 -7.68
CA ASP A 129 -18.04 -0.49 -8.46
C ASP A 129 -17.09 0.34 -9.33
N LEU A 130 -15.93 0.75 -8.79
CA LEU A 130 -14.86 1.35 -9.58
C LEU A 130 -14.40 0.42 -10.72
N ALA A 131 -14.14 -0.84 -10.42
CA ALA A 131 -13.71 -1.80 -11.45
C ALA A 131 -14.74 -1.95 -12.57
N ARG A 132 -16.03 -2.00 -12.23
CA ARG A 132 -17.14 -2.04 -13.21
C ARG A 132 -17.21 -0.75 -14.04
N ALA A 133 -17.02 0.42 -13.40
CA ALA A 133 -17.00 1.72 -14.08
C ALA A 133 -15.81 1.81 -15.06
N VAL A 134 -14.61 1.39 -14.66
CA VAL A 134 -13.44 1.33 -15.55
C VAL A 134 -13.71 0.41 -16.75
N ARG A 135 -14.29 -0.77 -16.53
CA ARG A 135 -14.63 -1.69 -17.62
C ARG A 135 -15.59 -1.07 -18.65
N ARG A 136 -16.48 -0.18 -18.19
CA ARG A 136 -17.42 0.53 -19.10
C ARG A 136 -16.79 1.73 -19.78
N ALA A 137 -16.15 2.61 -19.03
CA ALA A 137 -15.73 3.95 -19.48
C ALA A 137 -14.30 4.00 -20.03
N ALA A 138 -13.42 3.12 -19.57
CA ALA A 138 -12.00 3.07 -19.93
C ALA A 138 -11.47 1.62 -19.97
N PRO A 139 -12.01 0.73 -20.83
CA PRO A 139 -11.68 -0.71 -20.82
C PRO A 139 -10.22 -1.02 -21.15
N GLY A 140 -9.49 -0.11 -21.79
CA GLY A 140 -8.07 -0.21 -22.09
C GLY A 140 -7.15 0.27 -20.98
N ALA A 141 -7.68 0.96 -19.96
CA ALA A 141 -6.85 1.55 -18.91
C ALA A 141 -6.21 0.49 -18.00
N TRP A 142 -5.01 0.79 -17.55
CA TRP A 142 -4.42 0.10 -16.40
C TRP A 142 -4.95 0.68 -15.10
N VAL A 143 -5.30 -0.19 -14.15
CA VAL A 143 -5.68 0.23 -12.80
C VAL A 143 -4.52 -0.08 -11.85
N ILE A 144 -3.97 0.96 -11.27
CA ILE A 144 -2.93 0.89 -10.24
C ILE A 144 -3.62 1.04 -8.89
N ASN A 145 -3.74 -0.05 -8.15
CA ASN A 145 -4.42 -0.03 -6.87
C ASN A 145 -3.46 0.24 -5.71
N PHE A 146 -3.68 1.34 -5.04
CA PHE A 146 -3.05 1.72 -3.76
C PHE A 146 -4.07 1.76 -2.61
N THR A 147 -5.33 1.45 -2.90
CA THR A 147 -6.38 1.36 -1.88
C THR A 147 -6.16 0.13 -1.02
N ASN A 148 -6.02 0.34 0.28
CA ASN A 148 -5.76 -0.71 1.24
C ASN A 148 -7.05 -1.40 1.77
N PRO A 149 -6.90 -2.66 2.24
CA PRO A 149 -5.74 -3.57 2.15
C PRO A 149 -5.47 -3.97 0.70
N ALA A 150 -4.28 -3.62 0.18
CA ALA A 150 -4.05 -3.61 -1.26
C ALA A 150 -4.21 -5.00 -1.90
N GLY A 151 -3.73 -6.07 -1.25
CA GLY A 151 -3.86 -7.44 -1.76
C GLY A 151 -5.32 -7.88 -1.92
N ILE A 152 -6.16 -7.65 -0.89
CA ILE A 152 -7.60 -8.00 -0.90
C ILE A 152 -8.34 -7.21 -1.98
N ILE A 153 -8.12 -5.89 -2.02
CA ILE A 153 -8.80 -5.00 -2.97
C ILE A 153 -8.38 -5.31 -4.41
N THR A 154 -7.09 -5.52 -4.64
CA THR A 154 -6.56 -5.91 -5.96
C THR A 154 -7.18 -7.23 -6.42
N GLN A 155 -7.23 -8.25 -5.56
CA GLN A 155 -7.83 -9.55 -5.89
C GLN A 155 -9.31 -9.41 -6.27
N ALA A 156 -10.08 -8.63 -5.51
CA ALA A 156 -11.48 -8.38 -5.83
C ALA A 156 -11.65 -7.65 -7.16
N MET A 157 -10.89 -6.59 -7.43
CA MET A 157 -10.95 -5.82 -8.68
C MET A 157 -10.52 -6.66 -9.89
N ARG A 158 -9.53 -7.55 -9.72
CA ARG A 158 -9.07 -8.49 -10.76
C ARG A 158 -10.17 -9.45 -11.22
N SER A 159 -11.13 -9.80 -10.37
CA SER A 159 -12.30 -10.60 -10.78
C SER A 159 -13.16 -9.92 -11.85
N VAL A 160 -13.03 -8.59 -12.02
CA VAL A 160 -13.77 -7.77 -13.00
C VAL A 160 -12.90 -7.38 -14.18
N LEU A 161 -11.65 -6.99 -13.95
CA LEU A 161 -10.75 -6.37 -14.94
C LEU A 161 -9.57 -7.27 -15.36
N GLY A 162 -9.42 -8.45 -14.74
CA GLY A 162 -8.32 -9.37 -15.04
C GLY A 162 -6.96 -8.76 -14.74
N ARG A 163 -5.99 -9.03 -15.60
CA ARG A 163 -4.59 -8.59 -15.44
C ARG A 163 -4.37 -7.07 -15.57
N ARG A 164 -5.38 -6.30 -15.99
CA ARG A 164 -5.33 -4.84 -16.06
C ARG A 164 -5.41 -4.14 -14.70
N VAL A 165 -5.48 -4.90 -13.60
CA VAL A 165 -5.37 -4.39 -12.23
C VAL A 165 -4.11 -4.95 -11.59
N VAL A 166 -3.33 -4.07 -11.02
CA VAL A 166 -2.13 -4.39 -10.24
C VAL A 166 -2.13 -3.58 -8.95
N GLY A 167 -1.79 -4.22 -7.84
CA GLY A 167 -1.59 -3.54 -6.57
C GLY A 167 -0.15 -3.11 -6.41
N ILE A 168 0.06 -2.00 -5.70
CA ILE A 168 1.37 -1.46 -5.39
C ILE A 168 1.53 -1.17 -3.90
N CYS A 169 2.74 -1.38 -3.41
CA CYS A 169 3.21 -0.93 -2.12
C CYS A 169 4.65 -0.39 -2.27
N ASP A 170 5.01 0.60 -1.47
CA ASP A 170 6.38 1.15 -1.46
C ASP A 170 7.31 0.40 -0.50
N THR A 171 6.78 -0.31 0.49
CA THR A 171 7.60 -0.94 1.53
C THR A 171 8.51 -2.07 1.00
N PRO A 172 8.08 -3.00 0.11
CA PRO A 172 8.95 -4.10 -0.29
C PRO A 172 10.11 -3.63 -1.18
N ILE A 173 9.89 -2.70 -2.10
CA ILE A 173 10.98 -2.17 -2.92
C ILE A 173 11.91 -1.26 -2.10
N SER A 174 11.39 -0.54 -1.13
CA SER A 174 12.18 0.24 -0.18
C SER A 174 13.07 -0.66 0.69
N LEU A 175 12.57 -1.84 1.10
CA LEU A 175 13.38 -2.86 1.76
C LEU A 175 14.57 -3.31 0.89
N VAL A 176 14.34 -3.61 -0.40
CA VAL A 176 15.40 -3.97 -1.34
C VAL A 176 16.42 -2.84 -1.48
N ARG A 177 15.97 -1.59 -1.62
CA ARG A 177 16.84 -0.41 -1.71
C ARG A 177 17.72 -0.22 -0.46
N ARG A 178 17.12 -0.33 0.74
CA ARG A 178 17.85 -0.25 2.01
C ARG A 178 18.87 -1.39 2.12
N THR A 179 18.51 -2.60 1.71
CA THR A 179 19.42 -3.74 1.70
C THR A 179 20.59 -3.52 0.74
N CYS A 180 20.36 -3.00 -0.46
CA CYS A 180 21.43 -2.60 -1.40
C CYS A 180 22.35 -1.54 -0.76
N ALA A 181 21.79 -0.49 -0.17
CA ALA A 181 22.56 0.57 0.48
C ALA A 181 23.41 0.04 1.64
N ALA A 182 22.87 -0.82 2.52
CA ALA A 182 23.60 -1.46 3.62
C ALA A 182 24.77 -2.35 3.14
N LEU A 183 24.68 -2.88 1.91
CA LEU A 183 25.74 -3.62 1.24
C LEU A 183 26.75 -2.72 0.51
N GLY A 184 26.53 -1.40 0.48
CA GLY A 184 27.36 -0.44 -0.26
C GLY A 184 27.11 -0.44 -1.77
N LEU A 185 25.97 -0.96 -2.23
CA LEU A 185 25.51 -0.97 -3.61
C LEU A 185 24.68 0.28 -3.92
N ASP A 186 24.53 0.60 -5.21
CA ASP A 186 23.53 1.57 -5.64
C ASP A 186 22.12 1.08 -5.19
N PRO A 187 21.36 1.86 -4.40
CA PRO A 187 20.06 1.45 -3.91
C PRO A 187 19.08 1.02 -5.00
N CYS A 188 19.19 1.61 -6.21
CA CYS A 188 18.33 1.31 -7.34
C CYS A 188 18.90 0.24 -8.30
N ALA A 189 20.04 -0.38 -7.98
CA ALA A 189 20.66 -1.37 -8.87
C ALA A 189 19.70 -2.54 -9.19
N ALA A 190 18.95 -3.00 -8.20
CA ALA A 190 18.04 -4.15 -8.34
C ALA A 190 16.80 -3.87 -9.20
N GLU A 191 16.46 -2.59 -9.41
CA GLU A 191 15.30 -2.15 -10.21
C GLU A 191 15.60 -2.02 -11.70
N ARG A 192 16.88 -2.00 -12.06
CA ARG A 192 17.33 -1.81 -13.44
C ARG A 192 17.81 -3.12 -14.05
N SER A 193 17.40 -3.38 -15.27
CA SER A 193 17.90 -4.51 -16.04
C SER A 193 19.39 -4.35 -16.39
N GLY A 194 20.13 -5.47 -16.45
CA GLY A 194 21.52 -5.46 -16.90
C GLY A 194 22.56 -5.01 -15.88
N THR A 195 22.20 -4.72 -14.64
CA THR A 195 23.12 -4.33 -13.56
C THR A 195 23.85 -5.50 -12.90
N GLY A 196 23.51 -6.75 -13.25
CA GLY A 196 23.96 -7.94 -12.55
C GLY A 196 23.31 -8.15 -11.17
N THR A 197 22.47 -7.21 -10.71
CA THR A 197 21.78 -7.29 -9.41
C THR A 197 20.42 -7.95 -9.57
N ASP A 198 20.12 -8.96 -8.74
CA ASP A 198 18.88 -9.70 -8.71
C ASP A 198 18.46 -9.99 -7.26
N PHE A 199 17.17 -10.20 -7.04
CA PHE A 199 16.65 -10.50 -5.71
C PHE A 199 15.45 -11.46 -5.74
N ASP A 200 15.24 -12.16 -4.64
CA ASP A 200 14.10 -13.03 -4.42
C ASP A 200 13.26 -12.50 -3.25
N TYR A 201 12.06 -12.06 -3.57
CA TYR A 201 11.05 -11.60 -2.62
C TYR A 201 9.73 -12.30 -2.89
N VAL A 202 9.02 -12.74 -1.85
CA VAL A 202 7.72 -13.41 -2.00
C VAL A 202 6.86 -13.23 -0.75
N GLY A 203 5.57 -13.08 -0.98
CA GLY A 203 4.57 -13.05 0.08
C GLY A 203 3.22 -12.56 -0.38
N LEU A 204 2.50 -11.93 0.55
CA LEU A 204 1.30 -11.13 0.32
C LEU A 204 1.62 -9.67 0.62
N ASN A 205 0.77 -8.77 0.20
CA ASN A 205 0.91 -7.36 0.58
C ASN A 205 1.00 -7.22 2.11
N HIS A 206 2.05 -6.56 2.60
CA HIS A 206 2.38 -6.43 4.02
C HIS A 206 2.75 -7.75 4.75
N LEU A 207 3.03 -8.79 4.02
CA LEU A 207 3.40 -10.10 4.57
C LEU A 207 4.37 -10.82 3.64
N GLY A 208 5.59 -10.31 3.48
CA GLY A 208 6.57 -10.87 2.57
C GLY A 208 8.00 -10.81 3.10
N TRP A 209 8.90 -11.51 2.42
CA TRP A 209 10.31 -11.68 2.82
C TRP A 209 11.25 -11.50 1.65
N LEU A 210 12.30 -10.70 1.83
CA LEU A 210 13.51 -10.70 0.99
C LEU A 210 14.40 -11.86 1.41
N ARG A 211 14.56 -12.85 0.53
CA ARG A 211 15.23 -14.12 0.82
C ARG A 211 16.59 -14.27 0.16
N SER A 212 16.88 -13.47 -0.86
CA SER A 212 18.23 -13.34 -1.43
C SER A 212 18.38 -12.00 -2.12
N LEU A 213 19.62 -11.50 -2.14
CA LEU A 213 20.06 -10.38 -2.97
C LEU A 213 21.37 -10.77 -3.63
N ARG A 214 21.37 -10.93 -4.95
CA ARG A 214 22.51 -11.43 -5.71
C ARG A 214 23.13 -10.33 -6.54
N VAL A 215 24.45 -10.35 -6.59
CA VAL A 215 25.22 -9.54 -7.54
C VAL A 215 26.12 -10.51 -8.33
N ASP A 216 26.00 -10.49 -9.65
CA ASP A 216 26.70 -11.41 -10.56
C ASP A 216 26.54 -12.89 -10.13
N GLY A 217 25.38 -13.26 -9.66
CA GLY A 217 25.00 -14.60 -9.23
C GLY A 217 25.41 -14.97 -7.79
N VAL A 218 26.18 -14.12 -7.11
CA VAL A 218 26.59 -14.35 -5.70
C VAL A 218 25.54 -13.75 -4.76
N ASP A 219 24.98 -14.57 -3.85
CA ASP A 219 24.04 -14.11 -2.83
C ASP A 219 24.78 -13.41 -1.69
N LEU A 220 24.50 -12.13 -1.51
CA LEU A 220 25.11 -11.28 -0.48
C LEU A 220 24.30 -11.23 0.82
N LEU A 221 23.06 -11.73 0.82
CA LEU A 221 22.19 -11.66 2.00
C LEU A 221 22.76 -12.40 3.22
N PRO A 222 23.36 -13.61 3.09
CA PRO A 222 23.98 -14.28 4.24
C PRO A 222 25.12 -13.47 4.90
N GLY A 223 25.91 -12.77 4.09
CA GLY A 223 26.97 -11.88 4.58
C GLY A 223 26.44 -10.64 5.30
N LEU A 224 25.33 -10.05 4.80
CA LEU A 224 24.65 -8.95 5.49
C LEU A 224 24.08 -9.40 6.83
N LEU A 225 23.40 -10.55 6.87
CA LEU A 225 22.84 -11.10 8.12
C LEU A 225 23.90 -11.42 9.19
N ALA A 226 25.13 -11.71 8.79
CA ALA A 226 26.24 -11.97 9.70
C ALA A 226 26.93 -10.68 10.24
N ASP A 227 26.61 -9.49 9.72
CA ASP A 227 27.27 -8.22 10.03
C ASP A 227 26.34 -7.30 10.85
N ASP A 228 26.66 -7.09 12.13
CA ASP A 228 25.87 -6.28 13.05
C ASP A 228 25.73 -4.82 12.58
N ALA A 229 26.80 -4.23 12.04
CA ALA A 229 26.80 -2.83 11.62
C ALA A 229 25.90 -2.61 10.39
N ARG A 230 25.88 -3.58 9.47
CA ARG A 230 25.00 -3.55 8.29
C ARG A 230 23.55 -3.79 8.67
N LEU A 231 23.28 -4.68 9.63
CA LEU A 231 21.93 -4.93 10.14
C LEU A 231 21.36 -3.71 10.85
N ASP A 232 22.17 -2.96 11.63
CA ASP A 232 21.71 -1.75 12.31
C ASP A 232 21.26 -0.66 11.31
N ALA A 233 21.75 -0.67 10.07
CA ALA A 233 21.29 0.21 9.02
C ALA A 233 19.87 -0.14 8.52
N LEU A 234 19.34 -1.35 8.80
CA LEU A 234 18.00 -1.78 8.40
C LEU A 234 16.95 -1.47 9.47
N GLU A 235 15.88 -0.77 9.11
CA GLU A 235 14.75 -0.49 10.00
C GLU A 235 14.13 -1.79 10.53
N GLU A 236 14.03 -2.82 9.70
CA GLU A 236 13.48 -4.14 10.04
C GLU A 236 14.30 -4.85 11.12
N ALA A 237 15.62 -4.73 11.08
CA ALA A 237 16.48 -5.32 12.09
C ALA A 237 16.38 -4.61 13.44
N ARG A 238 16.17 -3.29 13.43
CA ARG A 238 15.97 -2.50 14.65
C ARG A 238 14.59 -2.73 15.28
N THR A 239 13.55 -2.92 14.45
CA THR A 239 12.17 -3.07 14.94
C THR A 239 11.81 -4.50 15.29
N ILE A 240 12.21 -5.48 14.48
CA ILE A 240 11.88 -6.91 14.68
C ILE A 240 12.97 -7.62 15.46
N GLY A 241 14.24 -7.23 15.28
CA GLY A 241 15.39 -7.79 15.97
C GLY A 241 16.34 -8.55 15.03
N ALA A 242 17.63 -8.17 15.06
CA ALA A 242 18.67 -8.74 14.22
C ALA A 242 18.81 -10.27 14.38
N ASP A 243 18.71 -10.79 15.62
CA ASP A 243 18.80 -12.22 15.91
C ASP A 243 17.64 -13.00 15.27
N TRP A 244 16.45 -12.40 15.19
CA TRP A 244 15.32 -13.02 14.50
C TRP A 244 15.56 -13.10 12.99
N LEU A 245 16.06 -12.04 12.37
CA LEU A 245 16.39 -12.02 10.94
C LEU A 245 17.44 -13.12 10.62
N ARG A 246 18.46 -13.29 11.48
CA ARG A 246 19.45 -14.36 11.38
C ARG A 246 18.80 -15.74 11.49
N ALA A 247 17.92 -15.92 12.46
CA ALA A 247 17.26 -17.19 12.71
C ALA A 247 16.38 -17.65 11.53
N ILE A 248 15.70 -16.70 10.85
CA ILE A 248 14.87 -17.01 9.69
C ILE A 248 15.65 -16.99 8.36
N GLY A 249 16.87 -16.46 8.33
CA GLY A 249 17.71 -16.37 7.13
C GLY A 249 17.16 -15.45 6.04
N ALA A 250 16.36 -14.46 6.40
CA ALA A 250 15.68 -13.54 5.47
C ALA A 250 15.44 -12.18 6.13
N VAL A 251 15.20 -11.13 5.33
CA VAL A 251 14.73 -9.85 5.85
C VAL A 251 13.22 -9.74 5.62
N PRO A 252 12.41 -9.72 6.67
CA PRO A 252 10.97 -9.59 6.58
C PRO A 252 10.58 -8.16 6.23
N ASN A 253 9.44 -7.98 5.55
CA ASN A 253 8.82 -6.66 5.39
C ASN A 253 8.50 -6.06 6.76
N GLU A 254 8.61 -4.74 6.91
CA GLU A 254 8.40 -4.01 8.17
C GLU A 254 7.05 -4.34 8.86
N TYR A 255 6.00 -4.64 8.09
CA TYR A 255 4.69 -5.02 8.63
C TYR A 255 4.67 -6.38 9.34
N LEU A 256 5.68 -7.23 9.10
CA LEU A 256 5.83 -8.47 9.87
C LEU A 256 6.15 -8.22 11.35
N PHE A 257 6.53 -6.99 11.72
CA PHE A 257 6.56 -6.56 13.11
C PHE A 257 5.26 -6.88 13.85
N TYR A 258 4.10 -6.66 13.24
CA TYR A 258 2.81 -6.96 13.85
C TYR A 258 2.54 -8.44 14.09
N TYR A 259 3.15 -9.31 13.28
CA TYR A 259 3.02 -10.77 13.43
C TYR A 259 4.09 -11.35 14.36
N TYR A 260 5.32 -10.86 14.32
CA TYR A 260 6.42 -11.37 15.13
C TYR A 260 6.48 -10.76 16.53
N CYS A 261 6.06 -9.51 16.67
CA CYS A 261 6.11 -8.71 17.89
C CYS A 261 4.71 -8.21 18.28
N GLN A 262 3.69 -9.08 18.18
CA GLN A 262 2.28 -8.70 18.43
C GLN A 262 2.05 -8.08 19.82
N ARG A 263 2.71 -8.59 20.85
CA ARG A 263 2.58 -8.08 22.23
C ARG A 263 3.13 -6.67 22.38
N GLU A 264 4.30 -6.44 21.78
CA GLU A 264 4.97 -5.15 21.76
C GLU A 264 4.16 -4.14 20.94
N ALA A 265 3.67 -4.54 19.78
CA ALA A 265 2.80 -3.74 18.93
C ALA A 265 1.52 -3.33 19.66
N LEU A 266 0.84 -4.29 20.29
CA LEU A 266 -0.37 -4.01 21.07
C LEU A 266 -0.11 -3.09 22.26
N ALA A 267 0.99 -3.30 22.99
CA ALA A 267 1.38 -2.46 24.11
C ALA A 267 1.75 -1.03 23.65
N GLY A 268 2.37 -0.89 22.49
CA GLY A 268 2.73 0.40 21.90
C GLY A 268 1.49 1.22 21.53
N VAL A 269 0.52 0.60 20.85
CA VAL A 269 -0.72 1.27 20.43
C VAL A 269 -1.64 1.58 21.61
N ALA A 270 -1.72 0.69 22.62
CA ALA A 270 -2.61 0.87 23.76
C ALA A 270 -2.21 2.03 24.69
N ARG A 271 -0.94 2.42 24.71
CA ARG A 271 -0.39 3.47 25.61
C ARG A 271 -0.64 4.89 25.14
N SER A 272 -0.99 5.11 23.89
CA SER A 272 -1.01 6.44 23.29
C SER A 272 -2.24 6.67 22.42
N ARG A 273 -2.32 7.87 21.86
CA ARG A 273 -3.25 8.19 20.79
C ARG A 273 -2.96 7.29 19.59
N THR A 274 -4.00 6.66 19.01
CA THR A 274 -3.81 5.79 17.86
C THR A 274 -3.37 6.59 16.63
N ARG A 275 -2.74 5.92 15.65
CA ARG A 275 -2.36 6.56 14.38
C ARG A 275 -3.58 7.12 13.64
N GLY A 276 -4.71 6.44 13.69
CA GLY A 276 -5.98 6.92 13.13
C GLY A 276 -6.44 8.23 13.77
N GLU A 277 -6.42 8.32 15.09
CA GLU A 277 -6.79 9.55 15.82
C GLU A 277 -5.85 10.71 15.53
N PHE A 278 -4.54 10.43 15.44
CA PHE A 278 -3.57 11.46 15.04
C PHE A 278 -3.87 12.00 13.65
N LEU A 279 -4.09 11.11 12.67
CA LEU A 279 -4.37 11.48 11.29
C LEU A 279 -5.73 12.18 11.13
N ASP A 280 -6.74 11.75 11.88
CA ASP A 280 -8.07 12.35 11.84
C ASP A 280 -8.04 13.81 12.31
N SER A 281 -7.38 14.09 13.43
CA SER A 281 -7.18 15.45 13.91
C SER A 281 -6.35 16.29 12.94
N GLN A 282 -5.18 15.78 12.52
CA GLN A 282 -4.27 16.52 11.64
C GLN A 282 -4.91 16.86 10.29
N GLN A 283 -5.61 15.88 9.67
CA GLN A 283 -6.26 16.13 8.39
C GLN A 283 -7.52 16.99 8.54
N GLY A 284 -8.29 16.82 9.62
CA GLY A 284 -9.41 17.70 9.93
C GLY A 284 -8.98 19.15 10.01
N GLU A 285 -7.98 19.45 10.87
CA GLU A 285 -7.38 20.77 11.03
C GLU A 285 -6.88 21.35 9.69
N PHE A 286 -6.22 20.51 8.88
CA PHE A 286 -5.70 20.91 7.58
C PHE A 286 -6.82 21.31 6.60
N TYR A 287 -7.84 20.45 6.41
CA TYR A 287 -8.93 20.76 5.46
C TYR A 287 -9.77 21.94 5.91
N GLU A 288 -9.99 22.13 7.22
CA GLU A 288 -10.67 23.30 7.79
C GLU A 288 -9.86 24.59 7.58
N ALA A 289 -8.54 24.54 7.84
CA ALA A 289 -7.67 25.69 7.63
C ALA A 289 -7.60 26.12 6.16
N VAL A 290 -7.51 25.15 5.23
CA VAL A 290 -7.54 25.45 3.77
C VAL A 290 -8.88 26.02 3.34
N ALA A 291 -9.99 25.53 3.90
CA ALA A 291 -11.32 26.08 3.60
C ALA A 291 -11.49 27.53 4.11
N ALA A 292 -10.88 27.85 5.27
CA ALA A 292 -10.92 29.17 5.85
C ALA A 292 -10.00 30.17 5.11
N ASP A 293 -8.83 29.74 4.66
CA ASP A 293 -7.85 30.58 3.96
C ASP A 293 -7.18 29.83 2.79
N PRO A 294 -7.87 29.74 1.64
CA PRO A 294 -7.33 29.06 0.46
C PRO A 294 -6.03 29.67 -0.09
N ALA A 295 -5.72 30.95 0.20
CA ALA A 295 -4.49 31.59 -0.25
C ALA A 295 -3.24 30.97 0.43
N ARG A 296 -3.39 30.38 1.60
CA ARG A 296 -2.31 29.71 2.33
C ARG A 296 -2.28 28.19 2.11
N ALA A 297 -3.08 27.64 1.21
CA ALA A 297 -3.26 26.20 1.06
C ALA A 297 -1.95 25.44 0.83
N GLY A 298 -1.02 25.97 0.03
CA GLY A 298 0.31 25.38 -0.21
C GLY A 298 1.12 25.24 1.08
N ALA A 299 1.33 26.36 1.80
CA ALA A 299 2.09 26.34 3.06
C ALA A 299 1.45 25.46 4.15
N LEU A 300 0.11 25.44 4.22
CA LEU A 300 -0.62 24.56 5.13
C LEU A 300 -0.40 23.09 4.80
N TRP A 301 -0.37 22.75 3.51
CA TRP A 301 -0.11 21.39 3.06
C TRP A 301 1.33 20.95 3.37
N GLU A 302 2.32 21.79 3.07
CA GLU A 302 3.74 21.52 3.35
C GLU A 302 3.98 21.24 4.84
N ALA A 303 3.44 22.09 5.72
CA ALA A 303 3.56 21.92 7.17
C ALA A 303 2.88 20.62 7.65
N ALA A 304 1.70 20.30 7.14
CA ALA A 304 0.99 19.08 7.51
C ALA A 304 1.69 17.82 6.94
N HIS A 305 2.29 17.91 5.74
CA HIS A 305 3.07 16.84 5.14
C HIS A 305 4.31 16.52 5.96
N ALA A 306 5.13 17.51 6.31
CA ALA A 306 6.32 17.33 7.14
C ALA A 306 6.00 16.66 8.49
N ARG A 307 4.93 17.10 9.17
CA ARG A 307 4.49 16.52 10.44
C ARG A 307 4.02 15.07 10.31
N ARG A 308 3.41 14.70 9.16
CA ARG A 308 2.96 13.35 8.88
C ARG A 308 4.13 12.37 8.70
N GLU A 309 5.14 12.76 7.92
CA GLU A 309 6.32 11.93 7.65
C GLU A 309 7.14 11.67 8.93
N ALA A 310 7.34 12.68 9.76
CA ALA A 310 8.05 12.56 11.03
C ALA A 310 7.45 11.51 12.00
N THR A 311 6.13 11.25 11.91
CA THR A 311 5.40 10.39 12.85
C THR A 311 5.02 9.02 12.27
N TYR A 312 5.50 8.63 11.08
CA TYR A 312 5.18 7.33 10.48
C TYR A 312 5.77 6.17 11.30
N MET A 313 4.97 5.12 11.57
CA MET A 313 5.33 3.93 12.38
C MET A 313 6.00 4.23 13.74
N ALA A 314 5.63 5.34 14.38
CA ALA A 314 6.22 5.70 15.68
C ALA A 314 5.97 4.64 16.78
N GLU A 315 4.90 3.85 16.66
CA GLU A 315 4.57 2.75 17.57
C GLU A 315 5.52 1.55 17.51
N ALA A 316 6.22 1.38 16.38
CA ALA A 316 7.18 0.28 16.18
C ALA A 316 8.62 0.65 16.59
N ARG A 317 8.87 1.94 16.91
CA ARG A 317 10.22 2.44 17.23
C ARG A 317 10.50 2.39 18.72
N SER A 318 11.80 2.32 19.08
CA SER A 318 12.28 2.46 20.45
C SER A 318 11.92 3.84 21.02
N GLU A 319 11.96 4.00 22.37
CA GLU A 319 11.65 5.29 23.01
C GLU A 319 12.57 6.41 22.53
N ASP A 320 13.84 6.10 22.28
CA ASP A 320 14.87 7.06 21.81
C ASP A 320 14.69 7.46 20.33
N GLU A 321 13.99 6.66 19.53
CA GLU A 321 13.78 6.90 18.10
C GLU A 321 12.34 7.38 17.75
N ARG A 322 11.50 7.63 18.76
CA ARG A 322 10.08 8.02 18.53
C ARG A 322 9.90 9.40 17.90
N ASP A 323 10.85 10.31 18.14
CA ASP A 323 10.75 11.71 17.71
C ASP A 323 11.15 11.96 16.25
N GLY A 324 11.65 10.94 15.54
CA GLY A 324 12.02 11.07 14.13
C GLY A 324 12.35 9.73 13.47
N ARG A 325 12.11 9.65 12.17
CA ARG A 325 12.56 8.56 11.32
C ARG A 325 13.95 8.94 10.77
N ARG A 326 14.88 7.97 10.65
CA ARG A 326 16.19 8.24 10.04
C ARG A 326 15.99 8.65 8.56
N GLU A 327 16.84 9.53 8.05
CA GLU A 327 16.75 10.00 6.66
C GLU A 327 16.84 8.84 5.66
N GLU A 328 17.66 7.83 5.95
CA GLU A 328 17.83 6.64 5.15
C GLU A 328 16.53 5.82 5.04
N ASP A 329 15.71 5.78 6.08
CA ASP A 329 14.44 5.08 6.10
C ASP A 329 13.35 5.80 5.28
N ILE A 330 13.51 7.12 5.08
CA ILE A 330 12.58 7.97 4.31
C ILE A 330 12.97 8.03 2.83
N ALA A 331 14.23 7.84 2.50
CA ALA A 331 14.81 8.06 1.16
C ALA A 331 14.27 7.14 0.04
N GLY A 332 13.42 6.17 0.37
CA GLY A 332 12.86 5.18 -0.57
C GLY A 332 11.94 5.73 -1.67
N GLY A 333 11.55 7.00 -1.64
CA GLY A 333 10.80 7.67 -2.72
C GLY A 333 9.28 7.48 -2.68
N GLY A 334 8.75 6.69 -1.74
CA GLY A 334 7.31 6.52 -1.52
C GLY A 334 6.53 5.88 -2.68
N TYR A 335 5.23 5.65 -2.46
CA TYR A 335 4.31 4.97 -3.39
C TYR A 335 4.12 5.71 -4.74
N GLN A 336 4.24 7.06 -4.76
CA GLN A 336 4.14 7.84 -6.00
C GLN A 336 5.25 7.45 -6.98
N ARG A 337 6.45 7.15 -6.49
CA ARG A 337 7.54 6.67 -7.32
C ARG A 337 7.19 5.32 -7.95
N VAL A 338 6.71 4.36 -7.15
CA VAL A 338 6.33 3.03 -7.66
C VAL A 338 5.25 3.13 -8.74
N ALA A 339 4.21 3.97 -8.51
CA ALA A 339 3.15 4.18 -9.50
C ALA A 339 3.69 4.79 -10.81
N LEU A 340 4.60 5.75 -10.73
CA LEU A 340 5.14 6.43 -11.91
C LEU A 340 6.21 5.59 -12.62
N ASP A 341 7.02 4.81 -11.91
CA ASP A 341 7.92 3.80 -12.50
C ASP A 341 7.09 2.81 -13.33
N LEU A 342 5.96 2.31 -12.76
CA LEU A 342 5.05 1.41 -13.45
C LEU A 342 4.42 2.07 -14.70
N MET A 343 3.91 3.28 -14.58
CA MET A 343 3.33 4.03 -15.71
C MET A 343 4.39 4.29 -16.80
N THR A 344 5.62 4.61 -16.41
CA THR A 344 6.73 4.84 -17.34
C THR A 344 7.02 3.56 -18.13
N ALA A 345 7.25 2.44 -17.44
CA ALA A 345 7.58 1.17 -18.10
C ALA A 345 6.46 0.72 -19.06
N LEU A 346 5.19 0.77 -18.62
CA LEU A 346 4.04 0.37 -19.43
C LEU A 346 3.80 1.29 -20.64
N SER A 347 4.14 2.58 -20.57
CA SER A 347 3.84 3.54 -21.62
C SER A 347 4.99 3.79 -22.59
N THR A 348 6.24 3.67 -22.13
CA THR A 348 7.45 3.94 -22.94
C THR A 348 8.11 2.67 -23.44
N GLY A 349 7.83 1.52 -22.78
CA GLY A 349 8.54 0.27 -23.05
C GLY A 349 9.92 0.18 -22.41
N GLU A 350 10.34 1.18 -21.63
CA GLU A 350 11.61 1.13 -20.89
C GLU A 350 11.49 0.10 -19.75
N PRO A 351 12.31 -0.98 -19.76
CA PRO A 351 12.16 -2.06 -18.79
C PRO A 351 12.45 -1.62 -17.36
N ALA A 352 11.56 -1.97 -16.43
CA ALA A 352 11.75 -1.76 -15.01
C ALA A 352 11.49 -3.07 -14.23
N ARG A 353 12.18 -3.26 -13.10
CA ARG A 353 11.93 -4.33 -12.18
C ARG A 353 11.29 -3.79 -10.92
N MET A 354 10.16 -4.37 -10.52
CA MET A 354 9.31 -3.88 -9.44
C MET A 354 8.83 -5.04 -8.58
N ILE A 355 8.37 -4.77 -7.35
CA ILE A 355 7.60 -5.73 -6.55
C ILE A 355 6.14 -5.28 -6.61
N LEU A 356 5.26 -6.17 -7.06
CA LEU A 356 3.86 -5.84 -7.36
C LEU A 356 2.91 -6.92 -6.84
N ASP A 357 1.69 -6.51 -6.52
CA ASP A 357 0.56 -7.41 -6.21
C ASP A 357 -0.08 -7.89 -7.53
N VAL A 358 0.14 -9.14 -7.87
CA VAL A 358 -0.28 -9.79 -9.12
C VAL A 358 -0.95 -11.13 -8.86
N GLY A 359 -1.60 -11.72 -9.85
CA GLY A 359 -2.17 -13.07 -9.71
C GLY A 359 -1.10 -14.15 -9.58
N ASN A 360 -1.35 -15.10 -8.71
CA ASN A 360 -0.43 -16.20 -8.40
C ASN A 360 0.02 -17.00 -9.63
N ALA A 361 -0.85 -17.16 -10.63
CA ALA A 361 -0.56 -17.87 -11.88
C ALA A 361 -0.36 -16.95 -13.10
N ASP A 362 -0.11 -15.65 -12.91
CA ASP A 362 0.06 -14.70 -14.01
C ASP A 362 1.30 -15.00 -14.89
N SER A 363 2.30 -15.69 -14.37
CA SER A 363 3.46 -16.19 -15.14
C SER A 363 3.20 -17.47 -15.95
N GLY A 364 1.96 -18.00 -15.90
CA GLY A 364 1.60 -19.28 -16.53
C GLY A 364 1.66 -20.50 -15.61
N SER A 365 2.22 -20.34 -14.40
CA SER A 365 2.20 -21.34 -13.32
C SER A 365 2.12 -20.65 -11.97
N ALA A 366 1.54 -21.32 -10.96
CA ALA A 366 1.43 -20.76 -9.63
C ALA A 366 2.80 -20.57 -8.98
N ALA A 367 3.10 -19.33 -8.57
CA ALA A 367 4.35 -18.99 -7.87
C ALA A 367 4.35 -19.58 -6.45
N ILE A 368 3.19 -19.61 -5.78
CA ILE A 368 2.97 -20.29 -4.51
C ILE A 368 1.98 -21.44 -4.78
N ALA A 369 2.51 -22.63 -5.00
CA ALA A 369 1.76 -23.80 -5.50
C ALA A 369 0.54 -24.20 -4.65
N SER A 370 0.47 -23.82 -3.39
CA SER A 370 -0.63 -24.15 -2.48
C SER A 370 -1.73 -23.10 -2.42
N LEU A 371 -1.59 -21.98 -3.13
CA LEU A 371 -2.63 -20.96 -3.27
C LEU A 371 -3.36 -21.12 -4.60
N ALA A 372 -4.59 -20.62 -4.66
CA ALA A 372 -5.38 -20.58 -5.89
C ALA A 372 -4.68 -19.73 -6.98
N ASP A 373 -4.94 -20.04 -8.24
CA ASP A 373 -4.34 -19.34 -9.39
C ASP A 373 -4.68 -17.84 -9.43
N GLU A 374 -5.90 -17.49 -9.02
CA GLU A 374 -6.42 -16.13 -8.94
C GLU A 374 -6.01 -15.37 -7.67
N ALA A 375 -5.41 -16.05 -6.68
CA ALA A 375 -4.94 -15.41 -5.46
C ALA A 375 -3.93 -14.30 -5.81
N VAL A 376 -4.10 -13.13 -5.20
CA VAL A 376 -3.12 -12.04 -5.37
C VAL A 376 -1.97 -12.24 -4.39
N ILE A 377 -0.76 -12.22 -4.92
CA ILE A 377 0.52 -12.37 -4.20
C ILE A 377 1.43 -11.21 -4.53
N GLU A 378 2.42 -10.95 -3.68
CA GLU A 378 3.42 -9.89 -3.86
C GLU A 378 4.77 -10.50 -4.23
N VAL A 379 5.21 -10.25 -5.47
CA VAL A 379 6.43 -10.85 -6.05
C VAL A 379 7.16 -9.87 -6.98
N PRO A 380 8.46 -10.11 -7.28
CA PRO A 380 9.17 -9.37 -8.30
C PRO A 380 8.53 -9.56 -9.69
N CYS A 381 8.43 -8.47 -10.42
CA CYS A 381 7.93 -8.43 -11.79
C CYS A 381 8.89 -7.64 -12.67
N ASP A 382 9.15 -8.12 -13.87
CA ASP A 382 9.69 -7.29 -14.94
C ASP A 382 8.51 -6.60 -15.66
N VAL A 383 8.62 -5.32 -15.93
CA VAL A 383 7.56 -4.51 -16.54
C VAL A 383 8.13 -3.79 -17.75
N ASP A 384 7.40 -3.82 -18.85
CA ASP A 384 7.74 -3.16 -20.11
C ASP A 384 6.47 -2.77 -20.90
N GLY A 385 6.61 -2.40 -22.17
CA GLY A 385 5.49 -2.04 -23.05
C GLY A 385 4.52 -3.18 -23.35
N ASP A 386 4.93 -4.43 -23.19
CA ASP A 386 4.09 -5.61 -23.40
C ASP A 386 3.25 -5.94 -22.12
N GLY A 387 3.66 -5.41 -20.97
CA GLY A 387 2.91 -5.55 -19.72
C GLY A 387 3.74 -5.86 -18.49
N ILE A 388 3.11 -6.63 -17.58
CA ILE A 388 3.67 -7.02 -16.28
C ILE A 388 3.95 -8.51 -16.30
N HIS A 389 5.21 -8.88 -16.07
CA HIS A 389 5.73 -10.24 -16.18
C HIS A 389 6.26 -10.70 -14.81
N PRO A 390 5.47 -11.42 -13.99
CA PRO A 390 5.94 -11.95 -12.71
C PRO A 390 7.14 -12.87 -12.92
N ARG A 391 8.17 -12.66 -12.10
CA ARG A 391 9.39 -13.45 -12.14
C ARG A 391 9.21 -14.76 -11.34
N PRO A 392 9.90 -15.83 -11.73
CA PRO A 392 9.98 -17.02 -10.90
C PRO A 392 10.60 -16.69 -9.54
N VAL A 393 9.99 -17.21 -8.47
CA VAL A 393 10.49 -17.11 -7.09
C VAL A 393 10.82 -18.51 -6.58
N ALA A 394 11.77 -18.61 -5.66
CA ALA A 394 12.05 -19.88 -5.01
C ALA A 394 10.80 -20.35 -4.22
N PRO A 395 10.54 -21.66 -4.08
CA PRO A 395 9.40 -22.16 -3.32
C PRO A 395 9.34 -21.56 -1.92
N LEU A 396 8.16 -21.10 -1.51
CA LEU A 396 7.91 -20.68 -0.14
C LEU A 396 7.60 -21.94 0.68
N THR A 397 8.29 -22.13 1.82
CA THR A 397 8.19 -23.34 2.65
C THR A 397 8.13 -23.00 4.13
N GLY A 398 7.82 -23.98 4.97
CA GLY A 398 7.87 -23.87 6.43
C GLY A 398 6.90 -22.86 7.01
N ALA A 399 7.32 -22.17 8.07
CA ALA A 399 6.50 -21.21 8.80
C ALA A 399 6.01 -20.03 7.94
N PRO A 400 6.82 -19.42 7.06
CA PRO A 400 6.34 -18.38 6.14
C PRO A 400 5.19 -18.85 5.24
N LEU A 401 5.27 -20.06 4.69
CA LEU A 401 4.18 -20.62 3.89
C LEU A 401 2.90 -20.82 4.71
N GLY A 402 3.03 -21.37 5.93
CA GLY A 402 1.87 -21.55 6.82
C GLY A 402 1.19 -20.22 7.16
N LEU A 403 1.97 -19.16 7.40
CA LEU A 403 1.44 -17.84 7.69
C LEU A 403 0.74 -17.23 6.46
N VAL A 404 1.35 -17.32 5.28
CA VAL A 404 0.75 -16.87 4.00
C VAL A 404 -0.57 -17.59 3.72
N GLN A 405 -0.61 -18.92 3.88
CA GLN A 405 -1.83 -19.70 3.66
C GLN A 405 -2.95 -19.29 4.64
N SER A 406 -2.62 -19.11 5.92
CA SER A 406 -3.60 -18.73 6.94
C SER A 406 -4.19 -17.35 6.66
N VAL A 407 -3.34 -16.37 6.32
CA VAL A 407 -3.81 -15.01 6.03
C VAL A 407 -4.61 -14.98 4.72
N LYS A 408 -4.12 -15.63 3.66
CA LYS A 408 -4.84 -15.67 2.37
C LYS A 408 -6.22 -16.32 2.49
N ALA A 409 -6.32 -17.42 3.25
CA ALA A 409 -7.63 -18.05 3.51
C ALA A 409 -8.61 -17.10 4.23
N CYS A 410 -8.12 -16.25 5.12
CA CYS A 410 -8.94 -15.22 5.77
C CYS A 410 -9.32 -14.07 4.81
N GLU A 411 -8.39 -13.64 3.95
CA GLU A 411 -8.66 -12.63 2.91
C GLU A 411 -9.76 -13.10 1.94
N ASP A 412 -9.71 -14.36 1.50
CA ASP A 412 -10.73 -14.97 0.64
C ASP A 412 -12.10 -14.99 1.33
N LEU A 413 -12.14 -15.30 2.64
CA LEU A 413 -13.39 -15.24 3.42
C LEU A 413 -13.95 -13.83 3.52
N VAL A 414 -13.10 -12.78 3.65
CA VAL A 414 -13.55 -11.37 3.64
C VAL A 414 -14.18 -11.00 2.29
N ILE A 415 -13.54 -11.38 1.19
CA ILE A 415 -14.07 -11.13 -0.16
C ILE A 415 -15.44 -11.83 -0.33
N GLU A 416 -15.54 -13.10 0.06
CA GLU A 416 -16.80 -13.86 -0.03
C GLU A 416 -17.87 -13.32 0.92
N ALA A 417 -17.51 -12.83 2.12
CA ALA A 417 -18.45 -12.21 3.04
C ALA A 417 -19.15 -11.01 2.40
N VAL A 418 -18.40 -10.16 1.71
CA VAL A 418 -18.97 -8.99 1.00
C VAL A 418 -19.80 -9.43 -0.21
N ARG A 419 -19.31 -10.40 -1.00
CA ARG A 419 -20.03 -10.90 -2.18
C ARG A 419 -21.38 -11.51 -1.85
N ARG A 420 -21.47 -12.24 -0.73
CA ARG A 420 -22.67 -12.97 -0.30
C ARG A 420 -23.49 -12.21 0.72
N ARG A 421 -23.00 -11.07 1.23
CA ARG A 421 -23.57 -10.35 2.35
C ARG A 421 -23.72 -11.25 3.59
N ASP A 422 -22.72 -12.10 3.83
CA ASP A 422 -22.76 -13.13 4.87
C ASP A 422 -21.84 -12.76 6.04
N GLU A 423 -22.45 -12.31 7.12
CA GLU A 423 -21.77 -11.93 8.36
C GLU A 423 -21.02 -13.12 8.99
N SER A 424 -21.48 -14.36 8.79
CA SER A 424 -20.82 -15.54 9.35
C SER A 424 -19.46 -15.80 8.71
N LEU A 425 -19.32 -15.48 7.41
CA LEU A 425 -18.05 -15.54 6.71
C LEU A 425 -17.08 -14.45 7.20
N ALA A 426 -17.57 -13.22 7.45
CA ALA A 426 -16.77 -12.16 8.05
C ALA A 426 -16.27 -12.55 9.46
N TRP A 427 -17.16 -13.09 10.31
CA TRP A 427 -16.75 -13.60 11.63
C TRP A 427 -15.68 -14.70 11.52
N ARG A 428 -15.86 -15.65 10.61
CA ARG A 428 -14.87 -16.72 10.38
C ARG A 428 -13.52 -16.16 9.92
N ALA A 429 -13.51 -15.17 9.02
CA ALA A 429 -12.31 -14.50 8.58
C ALA A 429 -11.54 -13.87 9.76
N LEU A 430 -12.25 -13.14 10.62
CA LEU A 430 -11.66 -12.53 11.81
C LEU A 430 -11.16 -13.59 12.80
N ALA A 431 -11.98 -14.63 13.07
CA ALA A 431 -11.68 -15.62 14.09
C ALA A 431 -10.52 -16.58 13.72
N GLN A 432 -10.23 -16.74 12.43
CA GLN A 432 -9.15 -17.60 11.93
C GLN A 432 -7.86 -16.82 11.62
N HIS A 433 -7.91 -15.49 11.74
CA HIS A 433 -6.72 -14.67 11.46
C HIS A 433 -5.63 -14.92 12.52
N PRO A 434 -4.34 -15.07 12.14
CA PRO A 434 -3.25 -15.37 13.07
C PRO A 434 -3.05 -14.37 14.23
N LEU A 435 -3.51 -13.12 14.06
CA LEU A 435 -3.47 -12.08 15.11
C LEU A 435 -4.68 -12.08 16.04
N VAL A 436 -5.54 -13.11 15.96
CA VAL A 436 -6.74 -13.22 16.80
C VAL A 436 -6.71 -14.52 17.60
N ASP A 437 -6.66 -14.40 18.89
CA ASP A 437 -6.49 -15.52 19.83
C ASP A 437 -7.82 -16.08 20.38
N SER A 438 -8.96 -15.47 20.04
CA SER A 438 -10.26 -15.83 20.57
C SER A 438 -11.40 -15.67 19.56
N VAL A 439 -12.10 -16.76 19.26
CA VAL A 439 -13.33 -16.76 18.45
C VAL A 439 -14.41 -15.84 19.05
N ARG A 440 -14.47 -15.74 20.38
CA ARG A 440 -15.43 -14.86 21.07
C ARG A 440 -15.04 -13.39 20.95
N ALA A 441 -13.76 -13.04 21.04
CA ALA A 441 -13.28 -11.69 20.82
C ALA A 441 -13.51 -11.28 19.34
N ALA A 442 -13.23 -12.17 18.39
CA ALA A 442 -13.54 -11.95 16.97
C ALA A 442 -15.04 -11.63 16.74
N ARG A 443 -15.95 -12.31 17.46
CA ARG A 443 -17.38 -12.02 17.36
C ARG A 443 -17.70 -10.63 17.89
N ARG A 444 -17.24 -10.32 19.11
CA ARG A 444 -17.52 -9.01 19.73
C ARG A 444 -16.96 -7.84 18.93
N VAL A 445 -15.74 -7.99 18.35
CA VAL A 445 -15.16 -6.94 17.52
C VAL A 445 -15.96 -6.74 16.23
N LEU A 446 -16.45 -7.81 15.59
CA LEU A 446 -17.32 -7.69 14.42
C LEU A 446 -18.65 -7.00 14.78
N ASP A 447 -19.27 -7.39 15.88
CA ASP A 447 -20.50 -6.74 16.39
C ASP A 447 -20.27 -5.25 16.63
N SER A 448 -19.10 -4.89 17.21
CA SER A 448 -18.71 -3.50 17.43
C SER A 448 -18.52 -2.73 16.12
N TYR A 449 -17.88 -3.33 15.11
CA TYR A 449 -17.74 -2.72 13.79
C TYR A 449 -19.09 -2.49 13.11
N ILE A 450 -19.98 -3.46 13.12
CA ILE A 450 -21.34 -3.34 12.55
C ILE A 450 -22.13 -2.25 13.29
N ALA A 451 -22.11 -2.26 14.62
CA ALA A 451 -22.87 -1.29 15.41
C ALA A 451 -22.38 0.16 15.27
N ARG A 452 -21.08 0.37 15.11
CA ARG A 452 -20.45 1.71 15.17
C ARG A 452 -20.07 2.29 13.81
N ASN A 453 -19.97 1.45 12.76
CA ASN A 453 -19.60 1.86 11.41
C ASN A 453 -20.72 1.54 10.41
N PRO A 454 -21.55 2.54 10.03
CA PRO A 454 -22.66 2.33 9.10
C PRO A 454 -22.24 1.75 7.74
N LEU A 455 -20.98 2.00 7.30
CA LEU A 455 -20.48 1.45 6.05
C LEU A 455 -20.15 -0.04 6.15
N VAL A 456 -19.85 -0.54 7.36
CA VAL A 456 -19.69 -1.98 7.60
C VAL A 456 -21.08 -2.64 7.76
N ALA A 457 -22.00 -1.98 8.47
CA ALA A 457 -23.37 -2.48 8.60
C ALA A 457 -24.04 -2.67 7.23
N ALA A 458 -23.93 -1.68 6.34
CA ALA A 458 -24.50 -1.72 5.00
C ALA A 458 -23.96 -2.85 4.10
N VAL A 459 -22.88 -3.52 4.47
CA VAL A 459 -22.39 -4.71 3.76
C VAL A 459 -23.36 -5.89 3.94
N PHE A 460 -23.98 -6.00 5.11
CA PHE A 460 -24.82 -7.14 5.52
C PHE A 460 -26.32 -6.88 5.44
N ASP A 461 -26.73 -5.61 5.24
CA ASP A 461 -28.12 -5.21 4.96
C ASP A 461 -28.53 -5.63 3.52
#